data_96461b2a0c6b60fe3861b8d53ee47ace
#
_entry.id   96461b2a0c6b60fe3861b8d53ee47ace
#
_cell.length_a   1.000
_cell.length_b   1.000
_cell.length_c   1.000
_cell.angle_alpha   90.00
_cell.angle_beta   90.00
_cell.angle_gamma   90.00
#
_symmetry.space_group_name_H-M   'P 1'
#
loop_
_entity.id
_entity.type
_entity.pdbx_description
1 polymer ?
#
loop_
_entity_poly.entity_id
_entity_poly.type
_entity_poly.pdbx_seq_one_letter_code
_entity_poly.pdbx_strand_id
1 'polypeptide(L)'
;AYEVADRDWSSDVCSSDLKIIIMTDADVDGAHIRTLLLTFFYRFMTPLIEKGYVYAAQPPLFRVKQGKEIHYTYSDAEQDKLLAELKAHNKSTKIEIQRYKGLGEMDFNQLWETTMDYNHRTLVQIKIEDATAADEIFTTLMGDKVPPRKKFIEDNARYATLDI
;
A
#
# COMPACT_ATOMS: atom_id res chain seq x y z
N ALA A 1 5.06 -24.87 23.05
CA ALA A 1 3.71 -24.41 23.37
C ALA A 1 3.86 -23.09 24.13
N TYR A 2 3.61 -21.97 23.47
CA TYR A 2 3.52 -20.68 24.15
C TYR A 2 2.09 -20.57 24.65
N GLU A 3 1.94 -20.56 25.95
CA GLU A 3 0.70 -20.23 26.63
C GLU A 3 0.44 -18.75 26.36
N VAL A 4 -0.51 -18.46 25.47
CA VAL A 4 -1.05 -17.11 25.32
C VAL A 4 -1.87 -16.90 26.57
N ALA A 5 -1.30 -16.16 27.52
CA ALA A 5 -2.02 -15.76 28.72
C ALA A 5 -3.32 -15.07 28.27
N ASP A 6 -4.42 -15.57 28.80
CA ASP A 6 -5.77 -15.01 28.69
C ASP A 6 -5.79 -13.65 29.41
N ARG A 7 -5.12 -12.66 28.82
CA ARG A 7 -5.24 -11.27 29.25
C ARG A 7 -6.49 -10.72 28.60
N ASP A 8 -7.41 -10.37 29.42
CA ASP A 8 -8.58 -9.58 29.05
C ASP A 8 -8.09 -8.27 28.37
N TRP A 9 -8.05 -8.28 27.04
CA TRP A 9 -7.65 -7.15 26.19
C TRP A 9 -8.70 -6.04 26.20
N SER A 10 -9.76 -6.19 27.00
CA SER A 10 -10.93 -5.31 26.95
C SER A 10 -10.79 -4.01 27.74
N SER A 11 -9.82 -3.88 28.64
CA SER A 11 -9.84 -2.76 29.59
C SER A 11 -8.81 -1.66 29.42
N ASP A 12 -7.67 -1.87 28.74
CA ASP A 12 -6.58 -0.90 28.75
C ASP A 12 -6.04 -0.45 27.40
N VAL A 13 -6.51 -1.01 26.28
CA VAL A 13 -6.10 -0.57 24.95
C VAL A 13 -7.22 0.27 24.34
N CYS A 14 -6.99 1.57 24.23
CA CYS A 14 -7.87 2.44 23.47
C CYS A 14 -7.99 1.87 22.05
N SER A 15 -9.17 1.40 21.69
CA SER A 15 -9.43 0.73 20.41
C SER A 15 -9.09 1.59 19.18
N SER A 16 -8.92 2.90 19.38
CA SER A 16 -8.48 3.86 18.36
C SER A 16 -7.01 3.68 17.93
N ASP A 17 -6.19 3.02 18.76
CA ASP A 17 -4.74 2.91 18.53
C ASP A 17 -4.33 1.61 17.84
N LEU A 18 -5.25 0.63 17.73
CA LEU A 18 -4.98 -0.62 17.05
C LEU A 18 -5.07 -0.43 15.53
N LYS A 19 -3.93 -0.60 14.86
CA LYS A 19 -3.84 -0.61 13.41
C LYS A 19 -2.99 -1.77 12.94
N ILE A 20 -3.51 -2.52 11.99
CA ILE A 20 -2.77 -3.52 11.23
C ILE A 20 -2.39 -2.85 9.93
N ILE A 21 -1.10 -2.61 9.71
CA ILE A 21 -0.61 -1.89 8.54
C ILE A 21 0.10 -2.88 7.63
N ILE A 22 -0.49 -3.13 6.47
CA ILE A 22 0.11 -3.96 5.43
C ILE A 22 1.13 -3.10 4.69
N MET A 23 2.40 -3.54 4.69
CA MET A 23 3.49 -2.89 3.96
C MET A 23 4.02 -3.86 2.91
N THR A 24 3.97 -3.46 1.66
CA THR A 24 4.47 -4.22 0.51
C THR A 24 5.22 -3.30 -0.43
N ASP A 25 6.08 -3.87 -1.26
CA ASP A 25 6.76 -3.14 -2.30
C ASP A 25 5.79 -2.47 -3.27
N ALA A 26 6.24 -1.43 -3.95
CA ALA A 26 5.41 -0.67 -4.89
C ALA A 26 5.32 -1.32 -6.28
N ASP A 27 5.88 -2.52 -6.46
CA ASP A 27 5.88 -3.28 -7.69
C ASP A 27 4.68 -4.26 -7.81
N VAL A 28 4.64 -5.02 -8.90
CA VAL A 28 3.57 -6.01 -9.18
C VAL A 28 3.58 -7.16 -8.16
N ASP A 29 4.75 -7.58 -7.69
CA ASP A 29 4.87 -8.66 -6.71
C ASP A 29 4.36 -8.20 -5.34
N GLY A 30 4.69 -6.97 -4.94
CA GLY A 30 4.14 -6.35 -3.73
C GLY A 30 2.62 -6.18 -3.79
N ALA A 31 2.07 -5.81 -4.95
CA ALA A 31 0.63 -5.74 -5.16
C ALA A 31 -0.03 -7.12 -5.01
N HIS A 32 0.60 -8.18 -5.52
CA HIS A 32 0.11 -9.55 -5.36
C HIS A 32 0.16 -10.01 -3.89
N ILE A 33 1.26 -9.77 -3.18
CA ILE A 33 1.38 -10.07 -1.74
C ILE A 33 0.30 -9.33 -0.95
N ARG A 34 0.07 -8.06 -1.23
CA ARG A 34 -1.00 -7.28 -0.60
C ARG A 34 -2.37 -7.90 -0.85
N THR A 35 -2.66 -8.33 -2.08
CA THR A 35 -3.93 -9.00 -2.42
C THR A 35 -4.10 -10.31 -1.65
N LEU A 36 -3.05 -11.12 -1.50
CA LEU A 36 -3.08 -12.35 -0.70
C LEU A 36 -3.37 -12.06 0.78
N LEU A 37 -2.71 -11.06 1.37
CA LEU A 37 -2.96 -10.65 2.75
C LEU A 37 -4.39 -10.12 2.94
N LEU A 38 -4.89 -9.31 2.01
CA LEU A 38 -6.28 -8.83 2.04
C LEU A 38 -7.27 -10.00 1.93
N THR A 39 -6.99 -10.99 1.09
CA THR A 39 -7.81 -12.22 0.97
C THR A 39 -7.83 -12.97 2.31
N PHE A 40 -6.68 -13.09 2.98
CA PHE A 40 -6.59 -13.72 4.28
C PHE A 40 -7.44 -12.97 5.33
N PHE A 41 -7.29 -11.66 5.43
CA PHE A 41 -8.10 -10.85 6.35
C PHE A 41 -9.59 -10.92 6.03
N TYR A 42 -9.94 -10.87 4.76
CA TYR A 42 -11.33 -10.98 4.32
C TYR A 42 -11.95 -12.33 4.68
N ARG A 43 -11.24 -13.45 4.46
CA ARG A 43 -11.76 -14.80 4.69
C ARG A 43 -11.79 -15.21 6.15
N PHE A 44 -10.80 -14.80 6.94
CA PHE A 44 -10.60 -15.33 8.28
C PHE A 44 -10.76 -14.28 9.38
N MET A 45 -10.66 -13.00 9.06
CA MET A 45 -10.63 -11.91 10.03
C MET A 45 -11.46 -10.71 9.60
N THR A 46 -12.59 -10.93 8.92
CA THR A 46 -13.51 -9.88 8.44
C THR A 46 -13.85 -8.83 9.49
N PRO A 47 -14.10 -9.18 10.77
CA PRO A 47 -14.40 -8.19 11.80
C PRO A 47 -13.29 -7.14 12.01
N LEU A 48 -12.03 -7.44 11.68
CA LEU A 48 -10.94 -6.46 11.76
C LEU A 48 -11.04 -5.40 10.67
N ILE A 49 -11.51 -5.79 9.49
CA ILE A 49 -11.75 -4.85 8.38
C ILE A 49 -12.99 -3.99 8.70
N GLU A 50 -14.08 -4.61 9.13
CA GLU A 50 -15.33 -3.93 9.48
C GLU A 50 -15.15 -2.91 10.61
N LYS A 51 -14.31 -3.21 11.60
CA LYS A 51 -13.94 -2.28 12.67
C LYS A 51 -12.92 -1.24 12.26
N GLY A 52 -12.42 -1.29 11.02
CA GLY A 52 -11.49 -0.30 10.48
C GLY A 52 -10.06 -0.39 10.99
N TYR A 53 -9.61 -1.57 11.42
CA TYR A 53 -8.25 -1.77 11.94
C TYR A 53 -7.21 -2.07 10.87
N VAL A 54 -7.63 -2.40 9.64
CA VAL A 54 -6.73 -2.82 8.56
C VAL A 54 -6.42 -1.66 7.63
N TYR A 55 -5.15 -1.40 7.41
CA TYR A 55 -4.63 -0.33 6.56
C TYR A 55 -3.56 -0.87 5.62
N ALA A 56 -3.38 -0.21 4.49
CA ALA A 56 -2.24 -0.40 3.60
C ALA A 56 -1.37 0.87 3.63
N ALA A 57 -0.07 0.70 3.87
CA ALA A 57 0.89 1.78 3.75
C ALA A 57 1.13 2.08 2.26
N GLN A 58 1.33 3.35 1.96
CA GLN A 58 1.72 3.80 0.62
C GLN A 58 3.16 4.33 0.68
N PRO A 59 4.16 3.52 0.32
CA PRO A 59 5.51 4.03 0.15
C PRO A 59 5.59 4.95 -1.08
N PRO A 60 6.50 5.94 -1.10
CA PRO A 60 6.71 6.78 -2.26
C PRO A 60 7.30 5.97 -3.43
N LEU A 61 6.96 6.37 -4.66
CA LEU A 61 7.54 5.79 -5.87
C LEU A 61 8.85 6.45 -6.24
N PHE A 62 9.00 7.75 -5.95
CA PHE A 62 10.18 8.51 -6.33
C PHE A 62 10.70 9.36 -5.17
N ARG A 63 12.01 9.52 -5.17
CA ARG A 63 12.75 10.51 -4.38
C ARG A 63 13.39 11.50 -5.34
N VAL A 64 13.07 12.77 -5.16
CA VAL A 64 13.64 13.88 -5.92
C VAL A 64 14.50 14.71 -4.99
N LYS A 65 15.79 14.82 -5.28
CA LYS A 65 16.74 15.60 -4.49
C LYS A 65 17.24 16.78 -5.31
N GLN A 66 17.13 17.98 -4.74
CA GLN A 66 17.69 19.19 -5.30
C GLN A 66 18.57 19.89 -4.25
N GLY A 67 19.87 19.76 -4.39
CA GLY A 67 20.82 20.27 -3.36
C GLY A 67 20.66 19.56 -2.02
N LYS A 68 20.14 20.24 -1.02
CA LYS A 68 19.87 19.70 0.32
C LYS A 68 18.42 19.29 0.53
N GLU A 69 17.51 19.71 -0.35
CA GLU A 69 16.08 19.41 -0.24
C GLU A 69 15.76 18.05 -0.84
N ILE A 70 14.91 17.30 -0.15
CA ILE A 70 14.45 15.98 -0.57
C ILE A 70 12.93 16.03 -0.60
N HIS A 71 12.35 15.62 -1.72
CA HIS A 71 10.92 15.50 -1.92
C HIS A 71 10.58 14.06 -2.29
N TYR A 72 9.45 13.57 -1.81
CA TYR A 72 8.93 12.25 -2.15
C TYR A 72 7.65 12.42 -2.95
N THR A 73 7.47 11.62 -4.01
CA THR A 73 6.27 11.62 -4.83
C THR A 73 5.71 10.21 -4.98
N TYR A 74 4.39 10.11 -5.11
CA TYR A 74 3.63 8.87 -5.05
C TYR A 74 3.02 8.47 -6.40
N SER A 75 3.21 9.30 -7.43
CA SER A 75 2.79 9.02 -8.81
C SER A 75 3.67 9.75 -9.81
N ASP A 76 3.69 9.26 -11.07
CA ASP A 76 4.40 9.91 -12.17
C ASP A 76 3.88 11.34 -12.41
N ALA A 77 2.55 11.53 -12.35
CA ALA A 77 1.93 12.85 -12.53
C ALA A 77 2.33 13.86 -11.44
N GLU A 78 2.50 13.41 -10.20
CA GLU A 78 2.99 14.23 -9.10
C GLU A 78 4.47 14.58 -9.27
N GLN A 79 5.27 13.62 -9.72
CA GLN A 79 6.67 13.82 -10.04
C GLN A 79 6.85 14.87 -11.15
N ASP A 80 6.09 14.76 -12.25
CA ASP A 80 6.18 15.71 -13.37
C ASP A 80 5.84 17.13 -12.95
N LYS A 81 4.82 17.30 -12.10
CA LYS A 81 4.47 18.62 -11.53
C LYS A 81 5.60 19.18 -10.68
N LEU A 82 6.11 18.37 -9.75
CA LEU A 82 7.23 18.77 -8.89
C LEU A 82 8.47 19.16 -9.70
N LEU A 83 8.80 18.40 -10.74
CA LEU A 83 9.94 18.70 -11.61
C LEU A 83 9.74 19.99 -12.39
N ALA A 84 8.53 20.29 -12.83
CA ALA A 84 8.22 21.56 -13.49
C ALA A 84 8.40 22.75 -12.55
N GLU A 85 7.93 22.62 -11.29
CA GLU A 85 8.07 23.64 -10.25
C GLU A 85 9.55 23.88 -9.89
N LEU A 86 10.31 22.81 -9.63
CA LEU A 86 11.72 22.90 -9.26
C LEU A 86 12.58 23.53 -10.39
N LYS A 87 12.28 23.21 -11.65
CA LYS A 87 12.94 23.81 -12.81
C LYS A 87 12.59 25.29 -12.99
N ALA A 88 11.38 25.70 -12.63
CA ALA A 88 10.96 27.10 -12.70
C ALA A 88 11.66 27.96 -11.64
N HIS A 89 11.84 27.41 -10.43
CA HIS A 89 12.42 28.16 -9.29
C HIS A 89 13.95 28.17 -9.30
N ASN A 90 14.64 27.12 -9.74
CA ASN A 90 16.09 27.00 -9.63
C ASN A 90 16.72 26.29 -10.83
N LYS A 91 17.05 27.05 -11.89
CA LYS A 91 17.62 26.52 -13.15
C LYS A 91 19.04 25.97 -13.03
N SER A 92 19.75 26.24 -11.95
CA SER A 92 21.19 25.96 -11.84
C SER A 92 21.54 24.77 -10.94
N THR A 93 20.60 24.24 -10.16
CA THR A 93 20.88 23.15 -9.23
C THR A 93 20.53 21.80 -9.87
N LYS A 94 21.49 20.87 -9.84
CA LYS A 94 21.30 19.50 -10.33
C LYS A 94 20.16 18.82 -9.56
N ILE A 95 19.19 18.26 -10.28
CA ILE A 95 18.10 17.44 -9.76
C ILE A 95 18.51 15.99 -9.90
N GLU A 96 18.48 15.25 -8.82
CA GLU A 96 18.68 13.80 -8.78
C GLU A 96 17.35 13.12 -8.52
N ILE A 97 16.98 12.17 -9.37
CA ILE A 97 15.74 11.41 -9.27
C ILE A 97 16.10 9.95 -9.04
N GLN A 98 15.53 9.36 -8.01
CA GLN A 98 15.62 7.94 -7.72
C GLN A 98 14.20 7.36 -7.73
N ARG A 99 13.97 6.32 -8.55
CA ARG A 99 12.75 5.52 -8.50
C ARG A 99 12.97 4.36 -7.55
N TYR A 100 12.05 4.17 -6.60
CA TYR A 100 12.06 3.02 -5.73
C TYR A 100 11.26 1.87 -6.37
N LYS A 101 11.87 0.71 -6.48
CA LYS A 101 11.23 -0.54 -6.91
C LYS A 101 10.71 -1.33 -5.74
N GLY A 102 11.36 -1.21 -4.58
CA GLY A 102 10.97 -1.90 -3.37
C GLY A 102 11.40 -1.18 -2.09
N LEU A 103 10.82 -1.57 -0.97
CA LEU A 103 11.12 -1.00 0.36
C LEU A 103 12.59 -1.22 0.76
N GLY A 104 13.22 -2.29 0.26
CA GLY A 104 14.63 -2.59 0.51
C GLY A 104 15.63 -1.62 -0.13
N GLU A 105 15.18 -0.75 -1.05
CA GLU A 105 16.01 0.31 -1.63
C GLU A 105 16.06 1.58 -0.77
N MET A 106 15.19 1.66 0.24
CA MET A 106 15.14 2.76 1.18
C MET A 106 16.09 2.49 2.34
N ASP A 107 16.84 3.51 2.76
CA ASP A 107 17.52 3.45 4.02
C ASP A 107 16.54 3.57 5.21
N PHE A 108 17.01 3.26 6.40
CA PHE A 108 16.19 3.28 7.61
C PHE A 108 15.46 4.61 7.84
N ASN A 109 16.13 5.74 7.62
CA ASN A 109 15.52 7.06 7.85
C ASN A 109 14.43 7.34 6.80
N GLN A 110 14.68 7.02 5.53
CA GLN A 110 13.72 7.18 4.45
C GLN A 110 12.45 6.34 4.69
N LEU A 111 12.63 5.07 5.08
CA LEU A 111 11.51 4.18 5.38
C LEU A 111 10.70 4.71 6.58
N TRP A 112 11.39 5.18 7.62
CA TRP A 112 10.75 5.76 8.78
C TRP A 112 9.91 6.99 8.40
N GLU A 113 10.54 7.99 7.77
CA GLU A 113 9.91 9.27 7.42
C GLU A 113 8.69 9.10 6.50
N THR A 114 8.72 8.14 5.58
CA THR A 114 7.70 8.02 4.54
C THR A 114 6.56 7.06 4.89
N THR A 115 6.84 6.01 5.69
CA THR A 115 5.87 4.93 5.92
C THR A 115 5.57 4.66 7.39
N MET A 116 6.45 5.03 8.32
CA MET A 116 6.30 4.70 9.73
C MET A 116 5.94 5.90 10.60
N ASP A 117 6.50 7.08 10.32
CA ASP A 117 6.23 8.29 11.10
C ASP A 117 4.75 8.66 11.04
N TYR A 118 4.14 8.71 12.20
CA TYR A 118 2.71 9.01 12.35
C TYR A 118 2.30 10.34 11.69
N ASN A 119 3.19 11.35 11.68
CA ASN A 119 2.89 12.68 11.17
C ASN A 119 3.00 12.76 9.63
N HIS A 120 3.76 11.88 8.98
CA HIS A 120 4.10 12.00 7.56
C HIS A 120 3.62 10.82 6.72
N ARG A 121 3.36 9.64 7.35
CA ARG A 121 2.94 8.44 6.63
C ARG A 121 1.58 8.61 5.96
N THR A 122 1.45 8.03 4.77
CA THR A 122 0.18 7.90 4.07
C THR A 122 -0.36 6.48 4.24
N LEU A 123 -1.55 6.36 4.84
CA LEU A 123 -2.23 5.08 5.05
C LEU A 123 -3.59 5.10 4.34
N VAL A 124 -3.88 4.04 3.61
CA VAL A 124 -5.22 3.78 3.04
C VAL A 124 -5.94 2.79 3.95
N GLN A 125 -7.07 3.20 4.52
CA GLN A 125 -7.93 2.31 5.29
C GLN A 125 -8.63 1.33 4.35
N ILE A 126 -8.56 0.05 4.66
CA ILE A 126 -9.26 -1.00 3.92
C ILE A 126 -10.69 -1.08 4.43
N LYS A 127 -11.65 -0.99 3.51
CA LYS A 127 -13.09 -1.04 3.80
C LYS A 127 -13.78 -2.05 2.90
N ILE A 128 -14.83 -2.65 3.41
CA ILE A 128 -15.78 -3.46 2.63
C ILE A 128 -17.01 -2.58 2.44
N GLU A 129 -17.17 -2.03 1.22
CA GLU A 129 -18.31 -1.17 0.89
C GLU A 129 -19.53 -2.02 0.54
N ASP A 130 -19.32 -3.13 -0.20
CA ASP A 130 -20.32 -4.11 -0.57
C ASP A 130 -19.77 -5.51 -0.31
N ALA A 131 -20.30 -6.19 0.69
CA ALA A 131 -19.86 -7.53 1.09
C ALA A 131 -20.13 -8.58 0.02
N THR A 132 -21.24 -8.46 -0.71
CA THR A 132 -21.61 -9.41 -1.77
C THR A 132 -20.67 -9.30 -2.96
N ALA A 133 -20.45 -8.07 -3.44
CA ALA A 133 -19.52 -7.81 -4.53
C ALA A 133 -18.07 -8.20 -4.15
N ALA A 134 -17.66 -7.95 -2.92
CA ALA A 134 -16.36 -8.37 -2.43
C ALA A 134 -16.20 -9.89 -2.43
N ASP A 135 -17.21 -10.63 -1.95
CA ASP A 135 -17.18 -12.09 -1.93
C ASP A 135 -17.13 -12.69 -3.34
N GLU A 136 -17.89 -12.14 -4.29
CA GLU A 136 -17.86 -12.55 -5.69
C GLU A 136 -16.47 -12.34 -6.31
N ILE A 137 -15.84 -11.18 -6.07
CA ILE A 137 -14.52 -10.87 -6.60
C ILE A 137 -13.47 -11.79 -5.99
N PHE A 138 -13.44 -11.93 -4.67
CA PHE A 138 -12.48 -12.81 -3.98
C PHE A 138 -12.67 -14.27 -4.39
N THR A 139 -13.91 -14.73 -4.57
CA THR A 139 -14.20 -16.10 -5.04
C THR A 139 -13.76 -16.31 -6.48
N THR A 140 -13.97 -15.33 -7.35
CA THR A 140 -13.57 -15.40 -8.76
C THR A 140 -12.06 -15.37 -8.93
N LEU A 141 -11.38 -14.41 -8.28
CA LEU A 141 -9.96 -14.16 -8.51
C LEU A 141 -9.04 -15.03 -7.65
N MET A 142 -9.46 -15.34 -6.41
CA MET A 142 -8.63 -16.02 -5.41
C MET A 142 -9.19 -17.39 -4.99
N GLY A 143 -10.30 -17.84 -5.61
CA GLY A 143 -10.87 -19.17 -5.37
C GLY A 143 -10.17 -20.27 -6.18
N ASP A 144 -10.56 -21.53 -5.93
CA ASP A 144 -9.94 -22.72 -6.54
C ASP A 144 -10.29 -22.90 -8.03
N LYS A 145 -11.38 -22.29 -8.49
CA LYS A 145 -11.89 -22.46 -9.86
C LYS A 145 -11.14 -21.57 -10.84
N VAL A 146 -10.42 -22.21 -11.79
CA VAL A 146 -9.66 -21.51 -12.83
C VAL A 146 -10.54 -20.87 -13.92
N PRO A 147 -11.61 -21.53 -14.45
CA PRO A 147 -12.37 -20.99 -15.58
C PRO A 147 -13.00 -19.61 -15.34
N PRO A 148 -13.66 -19.33 -14.20
CA PRO A 148 -14.18 -17.99 -13.92
C PRO A 148 -13.10 -16.91 -13.88
N ARG A 149 -11.97 -17.21 -13.27
CA ARG A 149 -10.81 -16.30 -13.18
C ARG A 149 -10.23 -15.99 -14.56
N LYS A 150 -10.03 -17.03 -15.40
CA LYS A 150 -9.55 -16.87 -16.77
C LYS A 150 -10.47 -15.95 -17.56
N LYS A 151 -11.79 -16.21 -17.52
CA LYS A 151 -12.78 -15.38 -18.19
C LYS A 151 -12.74 -13.93 -17.71
N PHE A 152 -12.68 -13.71 -16.40
CA PHE A 152 -12.58 -12.37 -15.83
C PHE A 152 -11.34 -11.61 -16.36
N ILE A 153 -10.17 -12.28 -16.42
CA ILE A 153 -8.94 -11.69 -16.94
C ILE A 153 -9.08 -11.34 -18.41
N GLU A 154 -9.63 -12.25 -19.25
CA GLU A 154 -9.84 -12.02 -20.67
C GLU A 154 -10.79 -10.84 -20.92
N ASP A 155 -11.90 -10.77 -20.18
CA ASP A 155 -12.92 -9.70 -20.32
C ASP A 155 -12.37 -8.31 -19.89
N ASN A 156 -11.43 -8.28 -18.94
CA ASN A 156 -10.89 -7.05 -18.36
C ASN A 156 -9.45 -6.70 -18.82
N ALA A 157 -8.83 -7.51 -19.66
CA ALA A 157 -7.43 -7.34 -20.09
C ALA A 157 -7.14 -5.95 -20.68
N ARG A 158 -8.10 -5.35 -21.39
CA ARG A 158 -7.97 -4.00 -21.98
C ARG A 158 -7.85 -2.85 -20.96
N TYR A 159 -8.22 -3.09 -19.72
CA TYR A 159 -8.14 -2.11 -18.63
C TYR A 159 -6.92 -2.31 -17.75
N ALA A 160 -6.13 -3.36 -18.02
CA ALA A 160 -4.93 -3.64 -17.25
C ALA A 160 -3.85 -2.61 -17.55
N THR A 161 -3.26 -2.05 -16.51
CA THR A 161 -2.03 -1.25 -16.62
C THR A 161 -0.86 -2.23 -16.52
N LEU A 162 -0.06 -2.31 -17.57
CA LEU A 162 1.13 -3.16 -17.60
C LEU A 162 2.32 -2.36 -17.11
N ASP A 163 3.05 -2.90 -16.16
CA ASP A 163 4.35 -2.39 -15.74
C ASP A 163 5.41 -3.01 -16.66
N ILE A 164 5.72 -2.30 -17.77
CA ILE A 164 6.67 -2.74 -18.81
C ILE A 164 7.94 -1.92 -18.69
#